data_dcd826681ad95a8b0e72cddda997be6b
#
_entry.id   dcd826681ad95a8b0e72cddda997be6b
#
_cell.length_a   1.000
_cell.length_b   1.000
_cell.length_c   1.000
_cell.angle_alpha   90.00
_cell.angle_beta   90.00
_cell.angle_gamma   90.00
#
_symmetry.space_group_name_H-M   'P 1'
#
loop_
_entity.id
_entity.type
_entity.pdbx_description
1 polymer ?
#
loop_
_entity_poly.entity_id
_entity_poly.type
_entity_poly.pdbx_seq_one_letter_code
_entity_poly.pdbx_strand_id
1 'polypeptide(L)' 'MKIVVKLFATLRQGRFKVQSGIYPEAAKVQDIVEGLAISPTDLGIIFVNGKSADLNRVLHEGDTISIFPPVGGG' A
#
# COMPACT_ATOMS: atom_id res chain seq x y z
N MET A 1 -2.91 8.44 12.73
CA MET A 1 -3.75 7.24 12.63
C MET A 1 -2.90 6.00 12.37
N LYS A 2 -3.37 4.87 12.83
CA LYS A 2 -2.66 3.60 12.65
C LYS A 2 -3.15 2.91 11.38
N ILE A 3 -2.22 2.51 10.52
CA ILE A 3 -2.52 1.81 9.27
C ILE A 3 -1.68 0.53 9.23
N VAL A 4 -2.30 -0.57 8.81
CA VAL A 4 -1.58 -1.82 8.58
C VAL A 4 -1.28 -1.91 7.08
N VAL A 5 -0.02 -2.15 6.73
CA VAL A 5 0.41 -2.27 5.33
C VAL A 5 0.88 -3.69 5.08
N LYS A 6 0.32 -4.31 4.04
CA LYS A 6 0.70 -5.64 3.59
C LYS A 6 1.28 -5.55 2.18
N LEU A 7 2.46 -6.11 1.99
CA LEU A 7 3.13 -6.15 0.69
C LEU A 7 3.18 -7.59 0.19
N PHE A 8 3.10 -7.76 -1.12
CA PHE A 8 3.02 -9.08 -1.73
C PHE A 8 4.10 -9.28 -2.78
N ALA A 9 4.51 -10.53 -2.95
CA ALA A 9 5.45 -10.97 -3.98
C ALA A 9 6.75 -10.13 -3.95
N THR A 10 7.17 -9.62 -5.09
CA THR A 10 8.43 -8.91 -5.23
C THR A 10 8.50 -7.61 -4.43
N LEU A 11 7.35 -7.05 -4.04
CA LEU A 11 7.34 -5.83 -3.23
C LEU A 11 7.89 -6.06 -1.82
N ARG A 12 7.97 -7.31 -1.39
CA ARG A 12 8.55 -7.66 -0.08
C ARG A 12 10.07 -7.54 -0.05
N GLN A 13 10.71 -7.55 -1.20
CA GLN A 13 12.18 -7.54 -1.27
C GLN A 13 12.72 -6.23 -0.70
N GLY A 14 13.60 -6.34 0.30
CA GLY A 14 14.16 -5.17 0.96
C GLY A 14 13.17 -4.39 1.80
N ARG A 15 12.01 -4.95 2.03
CA ARG A 15 10.95 -4.32 2.80
C ARG A 15 10.43 -5.31 3.84
N PHE A 16 9.10 -5.37 3.99
CA PHE A 16 8.44 -6.22 4.98
C PHE A 16 7.27 -6.96 4.33
N LYS A 17 6.73 -7.92 5.03
CA LYS A 17 5.52 -8.63 4.62
C LYS A 17 4.28 -7.91 5.14
N VAL A 18 4.28 -7.59 6.44
CA VAL A 18 3.20 -6.87 7.11
C VAL A 18 3.82 -5.93 8.12
N GLN A 19 3.37 -4.68 8.14
CA GLN A 19 3.86 -3.71 9.10
C GLN A 19 2.76 -2.74 9.47
N SER A 20 2.66 -2.40 10.77
CA SER A 20 1.81 -1.31 11.23
C SER A 20 2.64 -0.03 11.27
N GLY A 21 2.02 1.07 10.88
CA GLY A 21 2.67 2.37 10.94
C GLY A 21 1.71 3.45 11.40
N ILE A 22 2.27 4.57 11.84
CA ILE A 22 1.50 5.73 12.23
C ILE A 22 1.60 6.77 11.12
N TYR A 23 0.46 7.24 10.66
CA TYR A 23 0.38 8.18 9.55
C TYR A 23 -0.50 9.36 9.91
N PRO A 24 -0.28 10.53 9.30
CA PRO A 24 -1.12 11.70 9.55
C PRO A 24 -2.57 11.46 9.16
N GLU A 25 -3.49 12.15 9.82
CA GLU A 25 -4.89 12.14 9.41
C GLU A 25 -5.01 12.57 7.95
N ALA A 26 -5.95 11.98 7.26
CA ALA A 26 -6.20 12.25 5.84
C ALA A 26 -5.07 11.80 4.89
N ALA A 27 -4.12 10.99 5.36
CA ALA A 27 -3.14 10.40 4.47
C ALA A 27 -3.84 9.55 3.42
N LYS A 28 -3.27 9.52 2.21
CA LYS A 28 -3.82 8.78 1.07
C LYS A 28 -2.96 7.56 0.79
N VAL A 29 -3.51 6.63 0.00
CA VAL A 29 -2.75 5.49 -0.49
C VAL A 29 -1.44 5.94 -1.12
N GLN A 30 -1.46 7.02 -1.90
CA GLN A 30 -0.27 7.56 -2.54
C GLN A 30 0.83 7.89 -1.51
N ASP A 31 0.47 8.43 -0.36
CA ASP A 31 1.44 8.77 0.68
C ASP A 31 2.17 7.53 1.21
N ILE A 32 1.43 6.42 1.35
CA ILE A 32 2.02 5.16 1.80
C ILE A 32 3.00 4.64 0.74
N VAL A 33 2.58 4.63 -0.53
CA VAL A 33 3.40 4.14 -1.64
C VAL A 33 4.68 4.95 -1.77
N GLU A 34 4.58 6.27 -1.68
CA GLU A 34 5.74 7.16 -1.77
C GLU A 34 6.68 6.96 -0.58
N GLY A 35 6.12 6.83 0.60
CA GLY A 35 6.91 6.59 1.81
C GLY A 35 7.68 5.28 1.77
N LEU A 36 7.18 4.28 1.05
CA LEU A 36 7.85 3.00 0.87
C LEU A 36 8.80 2.98 -0.33
N ALA A 37 8.89 4.10 -1.05
CA ALA A 37 9.72 4.23 -2.24
C ALA A 37 9.39 3.17 -3.31
N ILE A 38 8.10 2.86 -3.45
CA ILE A 38 7.65 1.94 -4.48
C ILE A 38 7.44 2.72 -5.77
N SER A 39 8.15 2.34 -6.84
CA SER A 39 8.02 2.99 -8.13
C SER A 39 6.63 2.74 -8.73
N PRO A 40 6.04 3.72 -9.44
CA PRO A 40 4.77 3.50 -10.13
C PRO A 40 4.76 2.28 -11.04
N THR A 41 5.90 1.94 -11.65
CA THR A 41 6.00 0.77 -12.53
C THR A 41 5.91 -0.54 -11.76
N ASP A 42 6.14 -0.50 -10.44
CA ASP A 42 6.07 -1.69 -9.59
C ASP A 42 4.71 -1.84 -8.91
N LEU A 43 3.79 -0.94 -9.16
CA LEU A 43 2.45 -0.99 -8.58
C LEU A 43 1.50 -1.73 -9.51
N GLY A 44 0.81 -2.72 -8.96
CA GLY A 44 -0.28 -3.40 -9.63
C GLY A 44 -1.61 -3.01 -9.00
N ILE A 45 -2.21 -3.94 -8.26
CA ILE A 45 -3.50 -3.74 -7.62
C ILE A 45 -3.29 -3.32 -6.18
N ILE A 46 -4.15 -2.41 -5.71
CA ILE A 46 -4.14 -1.96 -4.33
C ILE A 46 -5.54 -2.17 -3.75
N PHE A 47 -5.60 -2.79 -2.57
CA PHE A 47 -6.84 -2.94 -1.83
C PHE A 47 -6.76 -2.20 -0.50
N VAL A 48 -7.88 -1.59 -0.11
CA VAL A 48 -8.05 -1.04 1.24
C VAL A 48 -9.22 -1.80 1.86
N ASN A 49 -8.94 -2.53 2.92
CA ASN A 49 -9.94 -3.38 3.61
C ASN A 49 -10.64 -4.33 2.62
N GLY A 50 -9.87 -4.91 1.69
CA GLY A 50 -10.38 -5.87 0.73
C GLY A 50 -11.11 -5.28 -0.48
N LYS A 51 -11.14 -3.97 -0.61
CA LYS A 51 -11.78 -3.30 -1.74
C LYS A 51 -10.74 -2.59 -2.59
N SER A 52 -10.87 -2.69 -3.91
CA SER A 52 -9.97 -2.02 -4.84
C SER A 52 -9.94 -0.51 -4.57
N ALA A 53 -8.75 0.06 -4.59
CA ALA A 53 -8.57 1.47 -4.31
C ALA A 53 -7.51 2.06 -5.25
N ASP A 54 -7.64 3.36 -5.53
CA ASP A 54 -6.63 4.08 -6.29
C ASP A 54 -5.74 4.90 -5.37
N LEU A 55 -4.77 5.60 -5.96
CA LEU A 55 -3.79 6.37 -5.20
C LEU A 55 -4.40 7.53 -4.42
N ASN A 56 -5.58 8.00 -4.83
CA ASN A 56 -6.24 9.13 -4.19
C ASN A 56 -7.13 8.73 -3.01
N ARG A 57 -7.25 7.43 -2.73
CA ARG A 57 -8.08 6.95 -1.62
C ARG A 57 -7.57 7.48 -0.29
N VAL A 58 -8.43 8.20 0.42
CA VAL A 58 -8.13 8.68 1.77
C VAL A 58 -8.24 7.53 2.76
N LEU A 59 -7.26 7.42 3.65
CA LEU A 59 -7.21 6.36 4.65
C LEU A 59 -7.79 6.82 5.97
N HIS A 60 -8.28 5.86 6.75
CA HIS A 60 -8.89 6.09 8.05
C HIS A 60 -8.23 5.21 9.10
N GLU A 61 -8.42 5.56 10.37
CA GLU A 61 -7.88 4.80 11.48
C GLU A 61 -8.21 3.31 11.35
N GLY A 62 -7.19 2.48 11.46
CA GLY A 62 -7.36 1.03 11.46
C GLY A 62 -7.46 0.39 10.09
N ASP A 63 -7.34 1.16 9.01
CA ASP A 63 -7.40 0.59 7.66
C ASP A 63 -6.22 -0.35 7.41
N THR A 64 -6.48 -1.37 6.60
CA THR A 64 -5.46 -2.29 6.09
C THR A 64 -5.32 -2.08 4.60
N ILE A 65 -4.12 -1.71 4.16
CA ILE A 65 -3.82 -1.54 2.75
C ILE A 65 -2.99 -2.74 2.28
N SER A 66 -3.36 -3.33 1.15
CA SER A 66 -2.66 -4.45 0.55
C SER A 66 -2.18 -4.05 -0.84
N ILE A 67 -0.87 -4.15 -1.07
CA ILE A 67 -0.25 -3.69 -2.30
C ILE A 67 0.38 -4.87 -3.02
N PHE A 68 0.01 -5.04 -4.29
CA PHE A 68 0.47 -6.12 -5.16
C PHE A 68 1.27 -5.55 -6.33
N PRO A 69 2.32 -6.25 -6.79
CA PRO A 69 3.03 -5.83 -8.00
C PRO A 69 2.18 -6.09 -9.25
N PRO A 70 2.57 -5.53 -10.40
CA PRO A 70 1.87 -5.82 -11.64
C PRO A 70 1.86 -7.33 -11.92
N VAL A 71 0.78 -7.80 -12.50
CA VAL A 71 0.65 -9.20 -12.89
C VAL A 71 1.50 -9.42 -14.12
N GLY A 72 2.34 -10.46 -14.01
CA GLY A 72 3.35 -10.92 -14.90
C GLY A 72 3.35 -10.45 -16.29
N GLY A 73 4.32 -10.82 -17.02
CA GLY A 73 4.52 -10.79 -18.38
C GLY A 73 3.89 -9.70 -19.22
N GLY A 74 3.10 -9.00 -18.58
CA GLY A 74 2.34 -7.99 -19.32
C GLY A 74 3.28 -7.07 -19.95
#